data_2cb1b8a4c76da992915062ef28da652b
#
_entry.id   2cb1b8a4c76da992915062ef28da652b
#
_cell.length_a   1.000
_cell.length_b   1.000
_cell.length_c   1.000
_cell.angle_alpha   90.00
_cell.angle_beta   90.00
_cell.angle_gamma   90.00
#
_symmetry.space_group_name_H-M   'P 1'
#
loop_
_entity.id
_entity.type
_entity.pdbx_description
1 polymer ?
#
loop_
_entity_poly.entity_id
_entity_poly.type
_entity_poly.pdbx_seq_one_letter_code
_entity_poly.pdbx_strand_id
1 'polypeptide(L)'
;MLTIHHLGKSQSERIVWLCEELGLPYELKHYRRDPVTILAPPELRAIHPMGAAPVISDGDLVLAESGAIVDYIIARHGGGRQALGPTHPDFAPYLYWFHFANANLQPVMGRNMILRRLELPADNPVLVSTTGRLERALALVEARLGEANYLAGREFTAADIMSVFSLTTMRYFFPVDLGAYPHIRAYLRRIGVANGVGNDQFLGTSFNQLHRVLHDL
;
A
#
# COMPACT_ATOMS: atom_id res chain seq x y z
N MET A 1 -4.43 3.52 23.73
CA MET A 1 -3.26 2.88 23.07
C MET A 1 -3.69 2.50 21.67
N LEU A 2 -2.89 2.85 20.67
CA LEU A 2 -3.18 2.54 19.27
C LEU A 2 -3.11 1.03 19.04
N THR A 3 -4.17 0.43 18.51
CA THR A 3 -4.22 -0.99 18.13
C THR A 3 -4.42 -1.08 16.62
N ILE A 4 -3.56 -1.82 15.94
CA ILE A 4 -3.67 -2.09 14.49
C ILE A 4 -4.27 -3.48 14.29
N HIS A 5 -5.44 -3.54 13.63
CA HIS A 5 -6.08 -4.79 13.25
C HIS A 5 -5.51 -5.24 11.89
N HIS A 6 -4.48 -6.08 11.94
CA HIS A 6 -3.73 -6.50 10.76
C HIS A 6 -4.29 -7.81 10.18
N LEU A 7 -4.62 -7.77 8.90
CA LEU A 7 -4.93 -8.96 8.10
C LEU A 7 -3.74 -9.25 7.17
N GLY A 8 -3.16 -10.41 7.26
CA GLY A 8 -2.01 -10.78 6.43
C GLY A 8 -2.24 -10.55 4.93
N LYS A 9 -1.22 -10.07 4.23
CA LYS A 9 -1.26 -9.71 2.80
C LYS A 9 -2.40 -8.74 2.48
N SER A 10 -2.47 -7.64 3.21
CA SER A 10 -3.50 -6.61 3.00
C SER A 10 -2.94 -5.20 3.14
N GLN A 11 -3.77 -4.21 2.84
CA GLN A 11 -3.41 -2.80 2.98
C GLN A 11 -3.06 -2.38 4.42
N SER A 12 -3.34 -3.21 5.43
CA SER A 12 -2.93 -2.93 6.81
C SER A 12 -1.40 -2.90 6.99
N GLU A 13 -0.64 -3.47 6.05
CA GLU A 13 0.81 -3.34 5.98
C GLU A 13 1.25 -1.86 5.95
N ARG A 14 0.50 -0.99 5.28
CA ARG A 14 0.76 0.46 5.24
C ARG A 14 0.77 1.09 6.62
N ILE A 15 -0.14 0.64 7.48
CA ILE A 15 -0.35 1.20 8.81
C ILE A 15 0.75 0.75 9.75
N VAL A 16 1.09 -0.53 9.70
CA VAL A 16 2.22 -1.07 10.48
C VAL A 16 3.51 -0.37 10.05
N TRP A 17 3.77 -0.27 8.74
CA TRP A 17 4.96 0.40 8.22
C TRP A 17 5.04 1.87 8.64
N LEU A 18 3.93 2.62 8.57
CA LEU A 18 3.89 4.01 9.04
C LEU A 18 4.28 4.11 10.52
N CYS A 19 3.73 3.24 11.37
CA CYS A 19 4.06 3.25 12.79
C CYS A 19 5.53 2.93 13.05
N GLU A 20 6.12 1.98 12.33
CA GLU A 20 7.55 1.66 12.40
C GLU A 20 8.42 2.86 11.96
N GLU A 21 8.11 3.51 10.82
CA GLU A 21 8.82 4.70 10.34
C GLU A 21 8.73 5.90 11.32
N LEU A 22 7.62 6.00 12.03
CA LEU A 22 7.41 7.04 13.04
C LEU A 22 7.97 6.66 14.41
N GLY A 23 8.37 5.39 14.63
CA GLY A 23 8.80 4.88 15.93
C GLY A 23 7.69 4.94 16.98
N LEU A 24 6.44 4.69 16.58
CA LEU A 24 5.27 4.77 17.46
C LEU A 24 5.01 3.43 18.15
N PRO A 25 4.69 3.43 19.45
CA PRO A 25 4.21 2.24 20.12
C PRO A 25 2.78 1.90 19.68
N TYR A 26 2.52 0.65 19.38
CA TYR A 26 1.20 0.14 19.02
C TYR A 26 1.03 -1.33 19.45
N GLU A 27 -0.21 -1.78 19.57
CA GLU A 27 -0.58 -3.18 19.69
C GLU A 27 -0.91 -3.72 18.30
N LEU A 28 -0.33 -4.86 17.92
CA LEU A 28 -0.66 -5.54 16.68
C LEU A 28 -1.59 -6.72 16.94
N LYS A 29 -2.83 -6.65 16.45
CA LYS A 29 -3.77 -7.78 16.42
C LYS A 29 -3.77 -8.42 15.05
N HIS A 30 -3.15 -9.60 14.96
CA HIS A 30 -3.04 -10.33 13.72
C HIS A 30 -4.26 -11.23 13.47
N TYR A 31 -4.85 -11.12 12.27
CA TYR A 31 -5.96 -11.94 11.81
C TYR A 31 -5.54 -12.80 10.62
N ARG A 32 -5.92 -14.06 10.63
CA ARG A 32 -5.68 -14.97 9.51
C ARG A 32 -6.87 -14.97 8.57
N ARG A 33 -6.58 -15.01 7.26
CA ARG A 33 -7.63 -15.18 6.26
C ARG A 33 -8.29 -16.55 6.38
N ASP A 34 -9.58 -16.60 6.09
CA ASP A 34 -10.25 -17.87 5.89
C ASP A 34 -9.54 -18.66 4.77
N PRO A 35 -9.13 -19.92 5.03
CA PRO A 35 -8.29 -20.66 4.09
C PRO A 35 -9.02 -21.07 2.80
N VAL A 36 -10.36 -21.06 2.80
CA VAL A 36 -11.18 -21.43 1.65
C VAL A 36 -11.59 -20.23 0.84
N THR A 37 -12.15 -19.21 1.51
CA THR A 37 -12.69 -18.02 0.82
C THR A 37 -11.64 -16.92 0.62
N ILE A 38 -10.50 -17.00 1.35
CA ILE A 38 -9.46 -15.97 1.40
C ILE A 38 -9.96 -14.62 1.95
N LEU A 39 -11.16 -14.57 2.47
CA LEU A 39 -11.76 -13.37 3.06
C LEU A 39 -11.26 -13.12 4.47
N ALA A 40 -11.55 -11.92 4.99
CA ALA A 40 -11.33 -11.57 6.39
C ALA A 40 -12.21 -12.45 7.29
N PRO A 41 -11.69 -12.91 8.46
CA PRO A 41 -12.46 -13.73 9.38
C PRO A 41 -13.59 -12.92 10.05
N PRO A 42 -14.63 -13.58 10.61
CA PRO A 42 -15.77 -12.92 11.22
C PRO A 42 -15.39 -11.90 12.30
N GLU A 43 -14.38 -12.20 13.11
CA GLU A 43 -13.90 -11.36 14.20
C GLU A 43 -13.36 -10.01 13.70
N LEU A 44 -12.63 -10.00 12.58
CA LEU A 44 -12.18 -8.76 11.96
C LEU A 44 -13.35 -8.01 11.32
N ARG A 45 -14.23 -8.73 10.64
CA ARG A 45 -15.41 -8.12 9.99
C ARG A 45 -16.38 -7.47 10.97
N ALA A 46 -16.41 -7.94 12.21
CA ALA A 46 -17.27 -7.37 13.26
C ALA A 46 -16.76 -6.02 13.83
N ILE A 47 -15.50 -5.66 13.58
CA ILE A 47 -14.90 -4.44 14.15
C ILE A 47 -15.44 -3.18 13.47
N HIS A 48 -15.66 -3.22 12.15
CA HIS A 48 -16.13 -2.09 11.37
C HIS A 48 -17.09 -2.55 10.28
N PRO A 49 -18.18 -1.80 9.96
CA PRO A 49 -19.19 -2.21 8.98
C PRO A 49 -18.65 -2.55 7.58
N MET A 50 -17.53 -1.97 7.17
CA MET A 50 -16.89 -2.33 5.89
C MET A 50 -16.33 -3.76 5.87
N GLY A 51 -16.11 -4.39 7.02
CA GLY A 51 -15.64 -5.76 7.11
C GLY A 51 -14.30 -6.03 6.44
N ALA A 52 -13.44 -5.01 6.33
CA ALA A 52 -12.17 -5.06 5.59
C ALA A 52 -11.03 -4.46 6.41
N ALA A 53 -9.79 -4.79 6.05
CA ALA A 53 -8.56 -4.18 6.58
C ALA A 53 -8.03 -3.10 5.61
N PRO A 54 -7.39 -2.03 6.14
CA PRO A 54 -7.02 -1.80 7.53
C PRO A 54 -8.17 -1.25 8.39
N VAL A 55 -8.09 -1.55 9.69
CA VAL A 55 -8.87 -0.91 10.75
C VAL A 55 -7.91 -0.67 11.92
N ILE A 56 -8.06 0.46 12.61
CA ILE A 56 -7.40 0.74 13.89
C ILE A 56 -8.41 0.99 14.99
N SER A 57 -7.98 0.78 16.25
CA SER A 57 -8.68 1.29 17.42
C SER A 57 -7.73 2.20 18.20
N ASP A 58 -8.24 3.34 18.71
CA ASP A 58 -7.48 4.26 19.56
C ASP A 58 -8.41 4.83 20.64
N GLY A 59 -8.37 4.26 21.84
CA GLY A 59 -9.43 4.46 22.85
C GLY A 59 -10.77 3.98 22.32
N ASP A 60 -11.76 4.86 22.32
CA ASP A 60 -13.13 4.59 21.83
C ASP A 60 -13.26 4.76 20.31
N LEU A 61 -12.24 5.31 19.64
CA LEU A 61 -12.25 5.47 18.19
C LEU A 61 -12.01 4.14 17.50
N VAL A 62 -12.85 3.82 16.52
CA VAL A 62 -12.59 2.80 15.51
C VAL A 62 -12.57 3.48 14.15
N LEU A 63 -11.46 3.38 13.43
CA LEU A 63 -11.27 4.04 12.15
C LEU A 63 -10.86 3.03 11.07
N ALA A 64 -11.54 3.08 9.93
CA ALA A 64 -11.19 2.37 8.71
C ALA A 64 -10.73 3.37 7.62
N GLU A 65 -10.45 2.88 6.41
CA GLU A 65 -9.85 3.61 5.29
C GLU A 65 -8.36 3.91 5.47
N SER A 66 -7.52 3.28 4.66
CA SER A 66 -6.05 3.39 4.82
C SER A 66 -5.54 4.83 4.74
N GLY A 67 -6.11 5.67 3.86
CA GLY A 67 -5.74 7.08 3.77
C GLY A 67 -6.11 7.86 5.02
N ALA A 68 -7.35 7.69 5.51
CA ALA A 68 -7.82 8.34 6.73
C ALA A 68 -7.02 7.91 7.96
N ILE A 69 -6.67 6.63 8.05
CA ILE A 69 -5.85 6.10 9.15
C ILE A 69 -4.44 6.69 9.11
N VAL A 70 -3.83 6.76 7.92
CA VAL A 70 -2.49 7.35 7.74
C VAL A 70 -2.50 8.82 8.16
N ASP A 71 -3.44 9.62 7.67
CA ASP A 71 -3.57 11.03 8.04
C ASP A 71 -3.81 11.20 9.55
N TYR A 72 -4.68 10.36 10.13
CA TYR A 72 -4.97 10.38 11.57
C TYR A 72 -3.70 10.10 12.40
N ILE A 73 -2.96 9.04 12.07
CA ILE A 73 -1.74 8.67 12.80
C ILE A 73 -0.69 9.77 12.69
N ILE A 74 -0.47 10.32 11.50
CA ILE A 74 0.48 11.41 11.27
C ILE A 74 0.11 12.64 12.10
N ALA A 75 -1.14 13.05 12.06
CA ALA A 75 -1.60 14.24 12.75
C ALA A 75 -1.67 14.06 14.28
N ARG A 76 -2.17 12.92 14.74
CA ARG A 76 -2.44 12.69 16.17
C ARG A 76 -1.24 12.18 16.95
N HIS A 77 -0.43 11.31 16.32
CA HIS A 77 0.66 10.60 16.97
C HIS A 77 2.03 10.92 16.38
N GLY A 78 2.09 11.23 15.10
CA GLY A 78 3.33 11.42 14.34
C GLY A 78 3.93 12.82 14.41
N GLY A 79 3.21 13.80 14.97
CA GLY A 79 3.67 15.21 14.99
C GLY A 79 3.85 15.81 13.59
N GLY A 80 3.07 15.35 12.60
CA GLY A 80 3.13 15.80 11.21
C GLY A 80 4.26 15.17 10.39
N ARG A 81 5.10 14.29 10.95
CA ARG A 81 6.16 13.60 10.20
C ARG A 81 5.56 12.70 9.11
N GLN A 82 6.29 12.50 8.03
CA GLN A 82 5.86 11.75 6.82
C GLN A 82 4.77 12.45 5.99
N ALA A 83 4.30 13.65 6.37
CA ALA A 83 3.46 14.51 5.55
C ALA A 83 4.18 15.83 5.24
N LEU A 84 3.86 16.42 4.09
CA LEU A 84 4.36 17.73 3.70
C LEU A 84 3.28 18.78 3.96
N GLY A 85 3.65 19.90 4.56
CA GLY A 85 2.73 21.02 4.82
C GLY A 85 2.54 21.94 3.60
N PRO A 86 1.56 22.85 3.64
CA PRO A 86 1.16 23.68 2.49
C PRO A 86 2.24 24.65 1.99
N THR A 87 3.24 24.94 2.82
CA THR A 87 4.37 25.81 2.43
C THR A 87 5.54 25.04 1.81
N HIS A 88 5.49 23.70 1.84
CA HIS A 88 6.56 22.88 1.26
C HIS A 88 6.49 22.90 -0.28
N PRO A 89 7.62 23.04 -1.01
CA PRO A 89 7.63 23.08 -2.47
C PRO A 89 7.02 21.80 -3.11
N ASP A 90 7.20 20.65 -2.50
CA ASP A 90 6.66 19.37 -2.98
C ASP A 90 5.27 19.04 -2.40
N PHE A 91 4.54 20.01 -1.81
CA PHE A 91 3.22 19.76 -1.21
C PHE A 91 2.19 19.25 -2.23
N ALA A 92 2.08 19.90 -3.39
CA ALA A 92 1.15 19.48 -4.43
C ALA A 92 1.47 18.08 -5.00
N PRO A 93 2.73 17.74 -5.34
CA PRO A 93 3.11 16.37 -5.65
C PRO A 93 2.80 15.36 -4.53
N TYR A 94 3.03 15.73 -3.26
CA TYR A 94 2.69 14.88 -2.13
C TYR A 94 1.20 14.53 -2.11
N LEU A 95 0.32 15.52 -2.19
CA LEU A 95 -1.13 15.29 -2.23
C LEU A 95 -1.53 14.43 -3.43
N TYR A 96 -0.99 14.74 -4.61
CA TYR A 96 -1.29 14.00 -5.83
C TYR A 96 -0.97 12.50 -5.66
N TRP A 97 0.26 12.16 -5.26
CA TRP A 97 0.69 10.78 -5.17
C TRP A 97 0.10 10.03 -3.98
N PHE A 98 -0.16 10.72 -2.87
CA PHE A 98 -0.87 10.15 -1.74
C PHE A 98 -2.26 9.65 -2.14
N HIS A 99 -3.03 10.50 -2.84
CA HIS A 99 -4.36 10.14 -3.30
C HIS A 99 -4.33 9.21 -4.52
N PHE A 100 -3.35 9.33 -5.41
CA PHE A 100 -3.20 8.48 -6.59
C PHE A 100 -3.16 6.99 -6.24
N ALA A 101 -2.54 6.63 -5.12
CA ALA A 101 -2.43 5.26 -4.64
C ALA A 101 -3.81 4.58 -4.52
N ASN A 102 -4.76 5.22 -3.83
CA ASN A 102 -6.10 4.66 -3.58
C ASN A 102 -7.14 5.06 -4.63
N ALA A 103 -6.96 6.17 -5.33
CA ALA A 103 -7.92 6.62 -6.35
C ALA A 103 -7.66 6.01 -7.74
N ASN A 104 -6.41 5.69 -8.06
CA ASN A 104 -6.02 5.21 -9.39
C ASN A 104 -5.27 3.87 -9.36
N LEU A 105 -4.08 3.82 -8.77
CA LEU A 105 -3.16 2.68 -8.91
C LEU A 105 -3.79 1.39 -8.40
N GLN A 106 -4.21 1.35 -7.16
CA GLN A 106 -4.78 0.15 -6.56
C GLN A 106 -6.15 -0.23 -7.18
N PRO A 107 -7.10 0.70 -7.41
CA PRO A 107 -8.36 0.35 -8.05
C PRO A 107 -8.23 -0.19 -9.46
N VAL A 108 -7.28 0.30 -10.26
CA VAL A 108 -7.09 -0.24 -11.61
C VAL A 108 -6.51 -1.64 -11.59
N MET A 109 -5.60 -1.94 -10.66
CA MET A 109 -5.10 -3.30 -10.44
C MET A 109 -6.22 -4.24 -9.96
N GLY A 110 -7.05 -3.80 -9.02
CA GLY A 110 -8.20 -4.58 -8.53
C GLY A 110 -9.22 -4.90 -9.63
N ARG A 111 -9.53 -3.94 -10.50
CA ARG A 111 -10.42 -4.18 -11.65
C ARG A 111 -9.82 -5.20 -12.64
N ASN A 112 -8.55 -5.06 -12.96
CA ASN A 112 -7.87 -6.02 -13.84
C ASN A 112 -7.83 -7.43 -13.22
N MET A 113 -7.62 -7.52 -11.89
CA MET A 113 -7.66 -8.79 -11.16
C MET A 113 -9.03 -9.49 -11.30
N ILE A 114 -10.11 -8.72 -11.19
CA ILE A 114 -11.48 -9.27 -11.35
C ILE A 114 -11.72 -9.67 -12.81
N LEU A 115 -11.37 -8.81 -13.77
CA LEU A 115 -11.59 -9.08 -15.20
C LEU A 115 -10.83 -10.33 -15.70
N ARG A 116 -9.63 -10.59 -15.17
CA ARG A 116 -8.89 -11.83 -15.49
C ARG A 116 -9.64 -13.10 -15.13
N ARG A 117 -10.48 -13.07 -14.09
CA ARG A 117 -11.26 -14.23 -13.65
C ARG A 117 -12.48 -14.51 -14.54
N LEU A 118 -12.85 -13.55 -15.41
CA LEU A 118 -13.99 -13.67 -16.30
C LEU A 118 -13.62 -14.29 -17.65
N GLU A 119 -12.31 -14.54 -17.90
CA GLU A 119 -11.79 -15.16 -19.12
C GLU A 119 -12.35 -14.53 -20.41
N LEU A 120 -12.48 -13.19 -20.41
CA LEU A 120 -12.99 -12.44 -21.54
C LEU A 120 -12.06 -12.56 -22.77
N PRO A 121 -12.60 -12.51 -23.99
CA PRO A 121 -11.78 -12.42 -25.19
C PRO A 121 -10.76 -11.26 -25.11
N ALA A 122 -9.57 -11.47 -25.68
CA ALA A 122 -8.47 -10.50 -25.59
C ALA A 122 -8.79 -9.13 -26.20
N ASP A 123 -9.67 -9.11 -27.20
CA ASP A 123 -10.18 -7.91 -27.87
C ASP A 123 -11.40 -7.27 -27.21
N ASN A 124 -11.86 -7.81 -26.07
CA ASN A 124 -12.99 -7.24 -25.34
C ASN A 124 -12.71 -5.78 -24.97
N PRO A 125 -13.57 -4.81 -25.36
CA PRO A 125 -13.30 -3.38 -25.17
C PRO A 125 -13.10 -2.96 -23.71
N VAL A 126 -13.79 -3.63 -22.77
CA VAL A 126 -13.66 -3.36 -21.33
C VAL A 126 -12.29 -3.84 -20.84
N LEU A 127 -11.87 -5.03 -21.26
CA LEU A 127 -10.55 -5.56 -20.90
C LEU A 127 -9.44 -4.69 -21.45
N VAL A 128 -9.48 -4.36 -22.75
CA VAL A 128 -8.50 -3.49 -23.42
C VAL A 128 -8.41 -2.12 -22.75
N SER A 129 -9.56 -1.48 -22.49
CA SER A 129 -9.60 -0.17 -21.83
C SER A 129 -9.04 -0.21 -20.42
N THR A 130 -9.36 -1.25 -19.63
CA THR A 130 -8.92 -1.36 -18.23
C THR A 130 -7.44 -1.71 -18.14
N THR A 131 -6.93 -2.57 -19.03
CA THR A 131 -5.49 -2.88 -19.15
C THR A 131 -4.70 -1.63 -19.54
N GLY A 132 -5.15 -0.89 -20.55
CA GLY A 132 -4.49 0.36 -20.94
C GLY A 132 -4.51 1.44 -19.83
N ARG A 133 -5.49 1.44 -18.93
CA ARG A 133 -5.45 2.30 -17.74
C ARG A 133 -4.37 1.87 -16.74
N LEU A 134 -4.17 0.57 -16.56
CA LEU A 134 -3.10 0.06 -15.71
C LEU A 134 -1.73 0.43 -16.27
N GLU A 135 -1.52 0.22 -17.56
CA GLU A 135 -0.27 0.57 -18.23
C GLU A 135 0.04 2.07 -18.09
N ARG A 136 -0.96 2.95 -18.28
CA ARG A 136 -0.78 4.39 -18.05
C ARG A 136 -0.48 4.72 -16.61
N ALA A 137 -1.13 4.08 -15.64
CA ALA A 137 -0.86 4.32 -14.23
C ALA A 137 0.58 3.93 -13.86
N LEU A 138 1.06 2.78 -14.34
CA LEU A 138 2.44 2.35 -14.12
C LEU A 138 3.44 3.26 -14.86
N ALA A 139 3.15 3.69 -16.09
CA ALA A 139 3.99 4.62 -16.82
C ALA A 139 4.12 5.99 -16.14
N LEU A 140 3.05 6.50 -15.51
CA LEU A 140 3.11 7.72 -14.70
C LEU A 140 4.01 7.56 -13.48
N VAL A 141 3.91 6.43 -12.77
CA VAL A 141 4.80 6.13 -11.63
C VAL A 141 6.25 6.00 -12.09
N GLU A 142 6.48 5.29 -13.20
CA GLU A 142 7.81 5.12 -13.79
C GLU A 142 8.46 6.45 -14.17
N ALA A 143 7.73 7.32 -14.89
CA ALA A 143 8.20 8.64 -15.28
C ALA A 143 8.54 9.50 -14.05
N ARG A 144 7.66 9.54 -13.05
CA ARG A 144 7.90 10.28 -11.81
C ARG A 144 9.15 9.82 -11.08
N LEU A 145 9.35 8.51 -10.98
CA LEU A 145 10.52 7.94 -10.31
C LEU A 145 11.81 8.04 -11.12
N GLY A 146 11.71 8.40 -12.40
CA GLY A 146 12.83 8.83 -13.24
C GLY A 146 13.29 10.27 -12.95
N GLU A 147 12.39 11.11 -12.40
CA GLU A 147 12.65 12.52 -12.07
C GLU A 147 13.01 12.74 -10.60
N ALA A 148 12.53 11.88 -9.70
CA ALA A 148 12.67 12.05 -8.27
C ALA A 148 12.93 10.74 -7.53
N ASN A 149 13.58 10.85 -6.38
CA ASN A 149 13.90 9.68 -5.55
C ASN A 149 12.67 9.01 -4.95
N TYR A 150 11.65 9.79 -4.61
CA TYR A 150 10.38 9.35 -4.02
C TYR A 150 9.21 10.00 -4.73
N LEU A 151 8.01 9.48 -4.49
CA LEU A 151 6.82 9.92 -5.23
C LEU A 151 6.48 11.40 -5.02
N ALA A 152 6.58 11.91 -3.79
CA ALA A 152 6.39 13.33 -3.54
C ALA A 152 7.54 14.19 -4.10
N GLY A 153 8.79 13.73 -3.98
CA GLY A 153 9.97 14.49 -4.39
C GLY A 153 11.27 13.89 -3.88
N ARG A 154 12.00 14.68 -3.09
CA ARG A 154 13.30 14.29 -2.55
C ARG A 154 13.21 13.43 -1.30
N GLU A 155 12.13 13.58 -0.55
CA GLU A 155 11.92 12.97 0.76
C GLU A 155 10.93 11.81 0.68
N PHE A 156 11.19 10.77 1.48
CA PHE A 156 10.25 9.69 1.71
C PHE A 156 9.06 10.22 2.53
N THR A 157 7.83 9.91 2.08
CA THR A 157 6.59 10.41 2.68
C THR A 157 5.51 9.35 2.74
N ALA A 158 4.38 9.68 3.35
CA ALA A 158 3.20 8.82 3.35
C ALA A 158 2.65 8.53 1.93
N ALA A 159 2.99 9.32 0.91
CA ALA A 159 2.66 9.01 -0.48
C ALA A 159 3.34 7.71 -0.96
N ASP A 160 4.56 7.47 -0.50
CA ASP A 160 5.31 6.25 -0.77
C ASP A 160 4.69 5.06 -0.02
N ILE A 161 4.41 5.22 1.27
CA ILE A 161 3.75 4.21 2.11
C ILE A 161 2.42 3.77 1.49
N MET A 162 1.62 4.72 0.99
CA MET A 162 0.35 4.43 0.35
C MET A 162 0.50 3.66 -0.97
N SER A 163 1.54 3.90 -1.74
CA SER A 163 1.72 3.37 -3.10
C SER A 163 2.38 1.99 -3.13
N VAL A 164 3.30 1.71 -2.19
CA VAL A 164 4.16 0.52 -2.23
C VAL A 164 3.38 -0.78 -2.16
N PHE A 165 2.30 -0.85 -1.37
CA PHE A 165 1.44 -2.04 -1.33
C PHE A 165 1.01 -2.50 -2.73
N SER A 166 0.63 -1.57 -3.60
CA SER A 166 0.20 -1.88 -4.98
C SER A 166 1.34 -2.43 -5.83
N LEU A 167 2.56 -1.93 -5.61
CA LEU A 167 3.75 -2.33 -6.37
C LEU A 167 4.42 -3.61 -5.82
N THR A 168 3.99 -4.09 -4.66
CA THR A 168 4.57 -5.25 -3.95
C THR A 168 3.52 -6.31 -3.63
N THR A 169 2.93 -6.28 -2.44
CA THR A 169 2.04 -7.32 -1.91
C THR A 169 0.82 -7.57 -2.80
N MET A 170 0.26 -6.53 -3.42
CA MET A 170 -0.88 -6.72 -4.33
C MET A 170 -0.52 -7.58 -5.55
N ARG A 171 0.73 -7.59 -5.98
CA ARG A 171 1.22 -8.44 -7.07
C ARG A 171 1.17 -9.94 -6.74
N TYR A 172 1.06 -10.29 -5.48
CA TYR A 172 0.79 -11.67 -5.06
C TYR A 172 -0.59 -12.16 -5.55
N PHE A 173 -1.58 -11.28 -5.58
CA PHE A 173 -2.93 -11.59 -6.04
C PHE A 173 -3.13 -11.31 -7.53
N PHE A 174 -2.41 -10.33 -8.04
CA PHE A 174 -2.46 -9.89 -9.43
C PHE A 174 -1.03 -9.65 -9.93
N PRO A 175 -0.34 -10.66 -10.46
CA PRO A 175 1.03 -10.53 -10.96
C PRO A 175 1.13 -9.49 -12.07
N VAL A 176 2.03 -8.54 -11.87
CA VAL A 176 2.42 -7.51 -12.86
C VAL A 176 3.91 -7.61 -13.06
N ASP A 177 4.35 -7.77 -14.31
CA ASP A 177 5.77 -7.71 -14.62
C ASP A 177 6.27 -6.26 -14.56
N LEU A 178 7.29 -6.03 -13.73
CA LEU A 178 7.96 -4.74 -13.60
C LEU A 178 9.27 -4.69 -14.43
N GLY A 179 9.54 -5.65 -15.28
CA GLY A 179 10.73 -5.69 -16.12
C GLY A 179 10.89 -4.44 -16.99
N ALA A 180 9.79 -3.94 -17.54
CA ALA A 180 9.74 -2.73 -18.37
C ALA A 180 9.82 -1.40 -17.58
N TYR A 181 9.87 -1.44 -16.22
CA TYR A 181 9.82 -0.28 -15.34
C TYR A 181 11.08 -0.18 -14.47
N PRO A 182 12.24 0.22 -15.03
CA PRO A 182 13.51 0.25 -14.30
C PRO A 182 13.54 1.23 -13.12
N HIS A 183 12.87 2.38 -13.20
CA HIS A 183 12.83 3.36 -12.11
C HIS A 183 11.95 2.88 -10.95
N ILE A 184 10.81 2.25 -11.22
CA ILE A 184 10.01 1.58 -10.19
C ILE A 184 10.85 0.51 -9.48
N ARG A 185 11.57 -0.32 -10.23
CA ARG A 185 12.46 -1.34 -9.66
C ARG A 185 13.60 -0.73 -8.81
N ALA A 186 14.20 0.35 -9.27
CA ALA A 186 15.24 1.08 -8.52
C ALA A 186 14.66 1.70 -7.22
N TYR A 187 13.47 2.28 -7.31
CA TYR A 187 12.74 2.80 -6.17
C TYR A 187 12.42 1.72 -5.14
N LEU A 188 11.88 0.59 -5.56
CA LEU A 188 11.58 -0.54 -4.67
C LEU A 188 12.85 -1.06 -3.97
N ARG A 189 13.99 -1.10 -4.66
CA ARG A 189 15.29 -1.42 -4.01
C ARG A 189 15.70 -0.36 -2.99
N ARG A 190 15.49 0.93 -3.29
CA ARG A 190 15.83 2.06 -2.39
C ARG A 190 15.05 2.01 -1.09
N ILE A 191 13.78 1.71 -1.15
CA ILE A 191 12.94 1.58 0.06
C ILE A 191 13.05 0.20 0.73
N GLY A 192 13.93 -0.66 0.23
CA GLY A 192 14.22 -1.95 0.83
C GLY A 192 13.26 -3.07 0.47
N VAL A 193 12.54 -2.95 -0.63
CA VAL A 193 11.61 -3.99 -1.09
C VAL A 193 12.24 -4.79 -2.23
N ALA A 194 12.41 -6.09 -2.04
CA ALA A 194 12.96 -6.97 -3.06
C ALA A 194 12.02 -7.15 -4.25
N ASN A 195 12.61 -7.22 -5.44
CA ASN A 195 11.92 -7.59 -6.67
C ASN A 195 11.76 -9.12 -6.73
N GLY A 196 10.61 -9.63 -6.40
CA GLY A 196 10.32 -11.03 -6.69
C GLY A 196 9.30 -11.62 -5.74
N VAL A 197 8.24 -12.17 -6.31
CA VAL A 197 7.48 -13.21 -5.63
C VAL A 197 8.46 -14.38 -5.41
N GLY A 198 8.99 -14.53 -4.21
CA GLY A 198 9.70 -15.73 -3.81
C GLY A 198 11.20 -15.68 -3.47
N ASN A 199 11.81 -14.52 -3.19
CA ASN A 199 13.19 -14.51 -2.70
C ASN A 199 13.38 -13.62 -1.46
N ASP A 200 13.69 -14.27 -0.34
CA ASP A 200 13.81 -13.73 1.03
C ASP A 200 15.07 -12.89 1.31
N GLN A 201 15.75 -12.34 0.32
CA GLN A 201 17.12 -11.85 0.53
C GLN A 201 17.34 -10.34 0.40
N PHE A 202 16.33 -9.49 0.24
CA PHE A 202 16.60 -8.06 0.15
C PHE A 202 15.63 -7.22 0.97
N LEU A 203 16.19 -6.69 2.00
CA LEU A 203 15.41 -6.02 3.00
C LEU A 203 16.17 -4.77 3.44
N GLY A 204 15.67 -3.57 3.12
CA GLY A 204 16.06 -2.33 3.80
C GLY A 204 15.58 -2.40 5.27
N THR A 205 16.22 -1.70 6.16
CA THR A 205 16.08 -1.92 7.60
C THR A 205 14.64 -1.81 8.12
N SER A 206 13.85 -0.85 7.63
CA SER A 206 12.50 -0.61 8.16
C SER A 206 11.43 -1.52 7.56
N PHE A 207 11.45 -1.75 6.25
CA PHE A 207 10.51 -2.66 5.59
C PHE A 207 10.81 -4.12 5.90
N ASN A 208 12.05 -4.45 6.25
CA ASN A 208 12.48 -5.75 6.76
C ASN A 208 11.97 -6.04 8.15
N GLN A 209 12.03 -5.03 8.99
CA GLN A 209 11.42 -5.11 10.29
C GLN A 209 9.93 -5.39 10.14
N LEU A 210 9.27 -4.69 9.22
CA LEU A 210 7.88 -4.91 8.85
C LEU A 210 7.63 -6.35 8.37
N HIS A 211 8.46 -6.86 7.46
CA HIS A 211 8.31 -8.21 6.93
C HIS A 211 8.48 -9.27 8.02
N ARG A 212 9.44 -9.12 8.91
CA ARG A 212 9.62 -10.00 10.07
C ARG A 212 8.40 -9.92 11.02
N VAL A 213 7.97 -8.72 11.38
CA VAL A 213 6.79 -8.53 12.26
C VAL A 213 5.51 -9.14 11.65
N LEU A 214 5.38 -9.15 10.33
CA LEU A 214 4.16 -9.59 9.63
C LEU A 214 4.19 -11.06 9.16
N HIS A 215 5.36 -11.67 9.07
CA HIS A 215 5.51 -13.01 8.47
C HIS A 215 6.18 -14.04 9.38
N ASP A 216 6.78 -13.62 10.49
CA ASP A 216 7.33 -14.52 11.53
C ASP A 216 6.28 -14.90 12.60
N LEU A 217 5.01 -14.55 12.39
CA LEU A 217 3.84 -14.93 13.17
C LEU A 217 2.92 -15.83 12.31
#